data_0819025caf936757031ea4019da7d82c
#
_entry.id   0819025caf936757031ea4019da7d82c
#
_cell.length_a   1.000
_cell.length_b   1.000
_cell.length_c   1.000
_cell.angle_alpha   90.00
_cell.angle_beta   90.00
_cell.angle_gamma   90.00
#
_symmetry.space_group_name_H-M   'P 1'
#
loop_
_entity.id
_entity.type
_entity.pdbx_description
1 polymer ?
#
loop_
_entity_poly.entity_id
_entity_poly.type
_entity_poly.pdbx_seq_one_letter_code
_entity_poly.pdbx_strand_id
1 'polypeptide(L)'
;MFAYYLKLGLQSLRRTPVLTGLMVLSIAVGIGASMTTLTVMHLLSGDPLPGRSQHLYYPQVDASPRGEKPRVDPLDMLDYTSAVDLWRDGPAERKALVANSPAKLSAPTSSAPASITPMLSTTADFFPMFQVPMAWGSGWSAEDDERRARVAVISWDLNQHLFGGKDSVGQMLRIRDSEVRIVGVLKPWRPAPLYYAVAGGRFSQGDTADFYRAPQDVMMPLFSSLQVNAGNFQQFTCWGLPEQPGHLENSNCVWLQQWVQLDTPAQVSAYERFLQGYVQQQQQLGRISQPELARLSSLMQWLDFNGVVPRDVRLQAW
;
A
#
# COMPACT_ATOMS: atom_id res chain seq x y z
N MET A 1 22.85 -24.57 52.51
CA MET A 1 23.94 -24.75 51.53
C MET A 1 23.86 -23.73 50.39
N PHE A 2 22.72 -23.46 49.80
CA PHE A 2 22.58 -22.50 48.70
C PHE A 2 23.07 -21.06 49.03
N ALA A 3 22.68 -20.54 50.19
CA ALA A 3 23.09 -19.19 50.63
C ALA A 3 24.61 -19.02 50.84
N TYR A 4 25.30 -20.12 51.21
CA TYR A 4 26.75 -20.13 51.35
C TYR A 4 27.47 -20.03 49.99
N TYR A 5 27.01 -20.82 49.00
CA TYR A 5 27.57 -20.79 47.66
C TYR A 5 27.27 -19.45 46.94
N LEU A 6 26.10 -18.86 47.19
CA LEU A 6 25.75 -17.54 46.65
C LEU A 6 26.68 -16.45 47.21
N LYS A 7 26.97 -16.49 48.54
CA LYS A 7 27.90 -15.57 49.20
C LYS A 7 29.33 -15.68 48.70
N LEU A 8 29.81 -16.94 48.48
CA LEU A 8 31.11 -17.23 47.90
C LEU A 8 31.21 -16.73 46.45
N GLY A 9 30.18 -16.91 45.63
CA GLY A 9 30.08 -16.42 44.26
C GLY A 9 30.14 -14.89 44.21
N LEU A 10 29.37 -14.19 45.07
CA LEU A 10 29.42 -12.73 45.14
C LEU A 10 30.79 -12.20 45.58
N GLN A 11 31.46 -12.88 46.51
CA GLN A 11 32.81 -12.49 46.95
C GLN A 11 33.84 -12.69 45.82
N SER A 12 33.72 -13.74 45.02
CA SER A 12 34.57 -13.99 43.86
C SER A 12 34.42 -12.88 42.77
N LEU A 13 33.18 -12.48 42.47
CA LEU A 13 32.87 -11.39 41.55
C LEU A 13 33.49 -10.03 42.00
N ARG A 14 33.52 -9.80 43.28
CA ARG A 14 34.15 -8.58 43.84
C ARG A 14 35.67 -8.58 43.80
N ARG A 15 36.32 -9.75 43.71
CA ARG A 15 37.79 -9.85 43.63
C ARG A 15 38.37 -9.52 42.25
N THR A 16 37.56 -9.66 41.19
CA THR A 16 37.98 -9.38 39.81
C THR A 16 36.97 -8.43 39.12
N PRO A 17 36.87 -7.16 39.56
CA PRO A 17 35.82 -6.25 39.11
C PRO A 17 35.85 -5.94 37.62
N VAL A 18 37.07 -5.85 37.04
CA VAL A 18 37.23 -5.57 35.60
C VAL A 18 36.73 -6.75 34.75
N LEU A 19 37.11 -7.98 35.12
CA LEU A 19 36.66 -9.18 34.39
C LEU A 19 35.15 -9.37 34.53
N THR A 20 34.62 -9.17 35.72
CA THR A 20 33.18 -9.24 35.98
C THR A 20 32.41 -8.16 35.21
N GLY A 21 32.95 -6.93 35.17
CA GLY A 21 32.37 -5.84 34.39
C GLY A 21 32.32 -6.15 32.88
N LEU A 22 33.41 -6.70 32.35
CA LEU A 22 33.45 -7.14 30.93
C LEU A 22 32.49 -8.27 30.61
N MET A 23 32.36 -9.25 31.50
CA MET A 23 31.35 -10.35 31.35
C MET A 23 29.93 -9.81 31.38
N VAL A 24 29.59 -8.97 32.33
CA VAL A 24 28.27 -8.34 32.42
C VAL A 24 27.96 -7.49 31.19
N LEU A 25 28.93 -6.71 30.72
CA LEU A 25 28.79 -5.90 29.53
C LEU A 25 28.54 -6.75 28.28
N SER A 26 29.32 -7.83 28.11
CA SER A 26 29.13 -8.74 26.95
C SER A 26 27.76 -9.40 26.94
N ILE A 27 27.29 -9.85 28.11
CA ILE A 27 25.96 -10.45 28.26
C ILE A 27 24.87 -9.40 28.00
N ALA A 28 25.02 -8.20 28.56
CA ALA A 28 24.07 -7.11 28.38
C ALA A 28 23.93 -6.67 26.91
N VAL A 29 25.07 -6.56 26.19
CA VAL A 29 25.07 -6.29 24.75
C VAL A 29 24.44 -7.42 23.95
N GLY A 30 24.76 -8.69 24.27
CA GLY A 30 24.16 -9.86 23.60
C GLY A 30 22.64 -9.93 23.79
N ILE A 31 22.16 -9.77 25.02
CA ILE A 31 20.73 -9.73 25.31
C ILE A 31 20.06 -8.53 24.64
N GLY A 32 20.67 -7.34 24.73
CA GLY A 32 20.14 -6.13 24.11
C GLY A 32 20.01 -6.26 22.61
N ALA A 33 21.02 -6.78 21.93
CA ALA A 33 20.99 -7.03 20.48
C ALA A 33 19.89 -8.05 20.12
N SER A 34 19.81 -9.17 20.86
CA SER A 34 18.79 -10.21 20.60
C SER A 34 17.38 -9.68 20.83
N MET A 35 17.13 -8.94 21.91
CA MET A 35 15.81 -8.34 22.17
C MET A 35 15.42 -7.30 21.13
N THR A 36 16.37 -6.46 20.70
CA THR A 36 16.12 -5.49 19.62
C THR A 36 15.74 -6.22 18.33
N THR A 37 16.50 -7.23 17.94
CA THR A 37 16.21 -8.04 16.74
C THR A 37 14.83 -8.67 16.82
N LEU A 38 14.50 -9.35 17.93
CA LEU A 38 13.19 -9.98 18.13
C LEU A 38 12.04 -8.95 18.10
N THR A 39 12.24 -7.79 18.71
CA THR A 39 11.22 -6.71 18.70
C THR A 39 10.99 -6.19 17.27
N VAL A 40 12.06 -5.92 16.53
CA VAL A 40 11.96 -5.47 15.13
C VAL A 40 11.28 -6.56 14.28
N MET A 41 11.67 -7.82 14.44
CA MET A 41 11.03 -8.94 13.74
C MET A 41 9.53 -9.02 14.04
N HIS A 42 9.16 -8.93 15.32
CA HIS A 42 7.75 -8.96 15.73
C HIS A 42 6.94 -7.79 15.15
N LEU A 43 7.51 -6.60 15.14
CA LEU A 43 6.86 -5.42 14.54
C LEU A 43 6.71 -5.52 13.03
N LEU A 44 7.73 -6.04 12.32
CA LEU A 44 7.70 -6.19 10.87
C LEU A 44 6.85 -7.37 10.38
N SER A 45 6.74 -8.44 11.16
CA SER A 45 5.94 -9.63 10.82
C SER A 45 4.50 -9.57 11.32
N GLY A 46 4.14 -8.55 12.09
CA GLY A 46 2.80 -8.35 12.61
C GLY A 46 1.77 -8.06 11.51
N ASP A 47 0.50 -8.34 11.84
CA ASP A 47 -0.62 -7.96 10.99
C ASP A 47 -0.70 -6.41 10.90
N PRO A 48 -0.54 -5.81 9.71
CA PRO A 48 -0.54 -4.36 9.57
C PRO A 48 -1.91 -3.72 9.80
N LEU A 49 -2.99 -4.51 9.75
CA LEU A 49 -4.36 -4.03 9.96
C LEU A 49 -5.15 -5.07 10.77
N PRO A 50 -4.88 -5.18 12.10
CA PRO A 50 -5.48 -6.20 12.95
C PRO A 50 -7.01 -6.22 12.88
N GLY A 51 -7.58 -7.42 12.70
CA GLY A 51 -9.01 -7.62 12.59
C GLY A 51 -9.63 -7.26 11.22
N ARG A 52 -8.84 -6.74 10.28
CA ARG A 52 -9.29 -6.38 8.93
C ARG A 52 -8.52 -7.12 7.83
N SER A 53 -7.25 -7.40 8.05
CA SER A 53 -6.37 -8.04 7.05
C SER A 53 -6.95 -9.31 6.45
N GLN A 54 -7.65 -10.08 7.25
CA GLN A 54 -8.30 -11.33 6.84
C GLN A 54 -9.46 -11.16 5.87
N HIS A 55 -9.99 -9.94 5.73
CA HIS A 55 -11.10 -9.60 4.85
C HIS A 55 -10.66 -8.88 3.57
N LEU A 56 -9.37 -8.58 3.45
CA LEU A 56 -8.82 -7.84 2.32
C LEU A 56 -8.09 -8.77 1.37
N TYR A 57 -8.44 -8.69 0.10
CA TYR A 57 -7.89 -9.54 -0.96
C TYR A 57 -7.44 -8.70 -2.14
N TYR A 58 -6.40 -9.20 -2.81
CA TYR A 58 -5.77 -8.60 -3.97
C TYR A 58 -5.94 -9.51 -5.18
N PRO A 59 -6.80 -9.18 -6.15
CA PRO A 59 -6.94 -9.93 -7.39
C PRO A 59 -5.77 -9.62 -8.34
N GLN A 60 -5.23 -10.66 -8.96
CA GLN A 60 -4.17 -10.56 -9.96
C GLN A 60 -4.62 -11.21 -11.26
N VAL A 61 -4.33 -10.55 -12.35
CA VAL A 61 -4.57 -11.02 -13.72
C VAL A 61 -3.34 -10.72 -14.54
N ASP A 62 -2.94 -11.64 -15.40
CA ASP A 62 -1.83 -11.40 -16.32
C ASP A 62 -2.36 -10.88 -17.66
N ALA A 63 -2.30 -9.56 -17.83
CA ALA A 63 -2.67 -8.86 -19.07
C ALA A 63 -1.51 -8.75 -20.07
N SER A 64 -0.48 -9.60 -19.97
CA SER A 64 0.63 -9.63 -20.94
C SER A 64 0.12 -9.93 -22.35
N PRO A 65 0.57 -9.19 -23.38
CA PRO A 65 0.18 -9.42 -24.75
C PRO A 65 0.59 -10.82 -25.24
N ARG A 66 -0.11 -11.31 -26.27
CA ARG A 66 0.27 -12.56 -26.93
C ARG A 66 1.68 -12.43 -27.54
N GLY A 67 2.50 -13.46 -27.34
CA GLY A 67 3.87 -13.52 -27.85
C GLY A 67 4.93 -13.08 -26.85
N GLU A 68 4.53 -12.58 -25.68
CA GLU A 68 5.45 -12.37 -24.56
C GLU A 68 5.89 -13.71 -23.96
N LYS A 69 7.06 -13.69 -23.32
CA LYS A 69 7.59 -14.90 -22.65
C LYS A 69 6.61 -15.35 -21.55
N PRO A 70 6.29 -16.66 -21.49
CA PRO A 70 5.46 -17.20 -20.43
C PRO A 70 6.00 -16.81 -19.05
N ARG A 71 5.10 -16.41 -18.18
CA ARG A 71 5.42 -16.07 -16.78
C ARG A 71 5.14 -17.28 -15.88
N VAL A 72 5.79 -17.27 -14.73
CA VAL A 72 5.53 -18.25 -13.66
C VAL A 72 4.55 -17.65 -12.65
N ASP A 73 4.63 -16.34 -12.43
CA ASP A 73 3.80 -15.59 -11.50
C ASP A 73 3.01 -14.50 -12.24
N PRO A 74 1.81 -14.16 -11.78
CA PRO A 74 1.04 -13.06 -12.35
C PRO A 74 1.74 -11.72 -12.17
N LEU A 75 1.29 -10.74 -12.93
CA LEU A 75 1.72 -9.34 -12.77
C LEU A 75 1.29 -8.79 -11.41
N ASP A 76 2.06 -7.83 -10.91
CA ASP A 76 1.76 -7.15 -9.64
C ASP A 76 0.64 -6.12 -9.77
N MET A 77 0.40 -5.64 -10.97
CA MET A 77 -0.59 -4.61 -11.27
C MET A 77 -1.48 -5.04 -12.43
N LEU A 78 -2.62 -4.39 -12.54
CA LEU A 78 -3.61 -4.59 -13.59
C LEU A 78 -3.48 -3.52 -14.67
N ASP A 79 -3.86 -3.87 -15.90
CA ASP A 79 -4.17 -2.91 -16.94
C ASP A 79 -5.48 -2.18 -16.61
N TYR A 80 -5.68 -1.02 -17.23
CA TYR A 80 -6.85 -0.17 -16.95
C TYR A 80 -8.17 -0.91 -17.20
N THR A 81 -8.29 -1.61 -18.30
CA THR A 81 -9.54 -2.31 -18.65
C THR A 81 -9.85 -3.41 -17.63
N SER A 82 -8.88 -4.28 -17.33
CA SER A 82 -9.08 -5.33 -16.32
C SER A 82 -9.39 -4.76 -14.95
N ALA A 83 -8.69 -3.71 -14.53
CA ALA A 83 -8.93 -3.07 -13.24
C ALA A 83 -10.36 -2.50 -13.15
N VAL A 84 -10.82 -1.80 -14.18
CA VAL A 84 -12.16 -1.18 -14.21
C VAL A 84 -13.26 -2.23 -14.31
N ASP A 85 -13.08 -3.27 -15.13
CA ASP A 85 -14.04 -4.38 -15.25
C ASP A 85 -14.20 -5.10 -13.91
N LEU A 86 -13.10 -5.49 -13.27
CA LEU A 86 -13.13 -6.15 -11.96
C LEU A 86 -13.69 -5.24 -10.87
N TRP A 87 -13.42 -3.94 -10.94
CA TRP A 87 -13.96 -2.96 -9.99
C TRP A 87 -15.48 -2.77 -10.16
N ARG A 88 -15.98 -2.73 -11.37
CA ARG A 88 -17.42 -2.58 -11.64
C ARG A 88 -18.20 -3.85 -11.33
N ASP A 89 -17.76 -4.96 -11.89
CA ASP A 89 -18.54 -6.20 -11.98
C ASP A 89 -18.18 -7.24 -10.90
N GLY A 90 -17.05 -7.08 -10.20
CA GLY A 90 -16.59 -8.00 -9.17
C GLY A 90 -17.58 -8.11 -8.01
N PRO A 91 -17.97 -9.32 -7.58
CA PRO A 91 -18.95 -9.56 -6.50
C PRO A 91 -18.30 -9.39 -5.12
N ALA A 92 -17.97 -8.16 -4.75
CA ALA A 92 -17.43 -7.80 -3.44
C ALA A 92 -18.21 -6.63 -2.85
N GLU A 93 -18.28 -6.56 -1.52
CA GLU A 93 -18.99 -5.49 -0.81
C GLU A 93 -18.32 -4.13 -1.07
N ARG A 94 -17.00 -4.09 -0.99
CA ARG A 94 -16.20 -2.89 -1.28
C ARG A 94 -15.05 -3.24 -2.21
N LYS A 95 -14.74 -2.29 -3.09
CA LYS A 95 -13.69 -2.42 -4.11
C LYS A 95 -12.96 -1.10 -4.27
N ALA A 96 -11.65 -1.13 -4.10
CA ALA A 96 -10.81 0.06 -4.25
C ALA A 96 -9.75 -0.13 -5.33
N LEU A 97 -9.64 0.83 -6.23
CA LEU A 97 -8.51 0.96 -7.15
C LEU A 97 -7.47 1.89 -6.55
N VAL A 98 -6.21 1.63 -6.80
CA VAL A 98 -5.09 2.39 -6.24
C VAL A 98 -4.02 2.63 -7.30
N ALA A 99 -3.59 3.89 -7.42
CA ALA A 99 -2.42 4.28 -8.18
C ALA A 99 -1.67 5.41 -7.49
N ASN A 100 -0.34 5.38 -7.56
CA ASN A 100 0.53 6.38 -6.97
C ASN A 100 1.10 7.30 -8.03
N SER A 101 1.20 8.58 -7.70
CA SER A 101 1.84 9.58 -8.57
C SER A 101 2.37 10.75 -7.75
N PRO A 102 3.41 11.47 -8.20
CA PRO A 102 3.68 12.81 -7.69
C PRO A 102 2.69 13.80 -8.29
N ALA A 103 2.33 14.83 -7.55
CA ALA A 103 1.52 15.93 -8.05
C ALA A 103 2.14 17.27 -7.66
N LYS A 104 2.17 18.22 -8.57
CA LYS A 104 2.53 19.62 -8.25
C LYS A 104 1.32 20.28 -7.60
N LEU A 105 1.49 20.69 -6.34
CA LEU A 105 0.44 21.18 -5.50
C LEU A 105 0.75 22.58 -4.95
N SER A 106 -0.26 23.42 -4.85
CA SER A 106 -0.25 24.69 -4.11
C SER A 106 -1.63 24.94 -3.50
N ALA A 107 -1.69 25.83 -2.52
CA ALA A 107 -2.95 26.29 -1.94
C ALA A 107 -3.10 27.79 -2.18
N PRO A 108 -4.16 28.24 -2.89
CA PRO A 108 -4.35 29.66 -3.22
C PRO A 108 -4.40 30.59 -2.00
N THR A 109 -4.85 30.06 -0.86
CA THR A 109 -4.96 30.80 0.40
C THR A 109 -3.71 30.71 1.30
N SER A 110 -2.68 30.00 0.88
CA SER A 110 -1.43 29.83 1.61
C SER A 110 -0.29 30.56 0.93
N SER A 111 0.63 31.12 1.72
CA SER A 111 1.88 31.70 1.24
C SER A 111 2.95 30.64 0.93
N ALA A 112 2.68 29.36 1.19
CA ALA A 112 3.61 28.28 0.91
C ALA A 112 3.82 28.14 -0.62
N PRO A 113 5.08 27.96 -1.07
CA PRO A 113 5.37 27.77 -2.48
C PRO A 113 4.77 26.44 -2.99
N ALA A 114 4.54 26.35 -4.29
CA ALA A 114 4.13 25.10 -4.92
C ALA A 114 5.20 24.02 -4.71
N SER A 115 4.77 22.82 -4.34
CA SER A 115 5.65 21.67 -4.08
C SER A 115 5.23 20.44 -4.86
N ILE A 116 6.17 19.53 -5.06
CA ILE A 116 5.87 18.18 -5.58
C ILE A 116 5.52 17.31 -4.36
N THR A 117 4.32 16.77 -4.37
CA THR A 117 3.72 16.08 -3.23
C THR A 117 3.28 14.67 -3.64
N PRO A 118 3.53 13.63 -2.84
CA PRO A 118 3.01 12.29 -3.11
C PRO A 118 1.48 12.28 -3.09
N MET A 119 0.88 11.73 -4.15
CA MET A 119 -0.57 11.62 -4.32
C MET A 119 -1.00 10.17 -4.53
N LEU A 120 -2.10 9.80 -3.90
CA LEU A 120 -2.81 8.56 -4.10
C LEU A 120 -4.07 8.83 -4.92
N SER A 121 -4.20 8.17 -6.05
CA SER A 121 -5.43 8.11 -6.84
C SER A 121 -6.17 6.84 -6.46
N THR A 122 -7.41 6.97 -5.97
CA THR A 122 -8.17 5.82 -5.48
C THR A 122 -9.67 6.01 -5.69
N THR A 123 -10.49 5.07 -5.22
CA THR A 123 -11.96 5.13 -5.27
C THR A 123 -12.55 5.23 -3.86
N ALA A 124 -13.80 5.63 -3.75
CA ALA A 124 -14.47 5.97 -2.48
C ALA A 124 -14.38 4.87 -1.40
N ASP A 125 -14.47 3.61 -1.81
CA ASP A 125 -14.43 2.46 -0.90
C ASP A 125 -13.09 2.30 -0.17
N PHE A 126 -12.02 2.97 -0.61
CA PHE A 126 -10.73 2.96 0.05
C PHE A 126 -10.82 3.37 1.53
N PHE A 127 -11.57 4.42 1.82
CA PHE A 127 -11.64 4.97 3.18
C PHE A 127 -12.28 4.00 4.18
N PRO A 128 -13.48 3.46 3.95
CA PRO A 128 -14.08 2.48 4.86
C PRO A 128 -13.36 1.13 4.84
N MET A 129 -12.82 0.69 3.70
CA MET A 129 -12.12 -0.58 3.56
C MET A 129 -10.86 -0.63 4.43
N PHE A 130 -10.07 0.43 4.43
CA PHE A 130 -8.82 0.55 5.19
C PHE A 130 -8.99 1.32 6.50
N GLN A 131 -10.23 1.66 6.90
CA GLN A 131 -10.54 2.39 8.13
C GLN A 131 -9.70 3.66 8.29
N VAL A 132 -9.56 4.42 7.20
CA VAL A 132 -8.73 5.63 7.16
C VAL A 132 -9.29 6.68 8.13
N PRO A 133 -8.53 7.12 9.15
CA PRO A 133 -9.07 7.97 10.20
C PRO A 133 -9.18 9.43 9.75
N MET A 134 -10.36 10.04 9.93
CA MET A 134 -10.62 11.45 9.60
C MET A 134 -10.56 12.33 10.83
N ALA A 135 -9.92 13.50 10.69
CA ALA A 135 -9.94 14.58 11.68
C ALA A 135 -11.12 15.51 11.41
N TRP A 136 -11.32 15.89 10.14
CA TRP A 136 -12.44 16.71 9.68
C TRP A 136 -12.96 16.19 8.35
N GLY A 137 -14.25 16.40 8.11
CA GLY A 137 -14.91 15.94 6.91
C GLY A 137 -14.96 14.41 6.78
N SER A 138 -14.93 13.93 5.55
CA SER A 138 -15.02 12.50 5.23
C SER A 138 -14.29 12.21 3.91
N GLY A 139 -14.17 10.93 3.54
CA GLY A 139 -13.89 10.53 2.17
C GLY A 139 -15.01 11.00 1.23
N TRP A 140 -14.74 10.99 -0.06
CA TRP A 140 -15.77 11.26 -1.08
C TRP A 140 -16.70 10.06 -1.27
N SER A 141 -17.79 10.26 -1.99
CA SER A 141 -18.80 9.23 -2.27
C SER A 141 -18.53 8.48 -3.57
N ALA A 142 -19.21 7.33 -3.76
CA ALA A 142 -19.19 6.61 -5.04
C ALA A 142 -19.72 7.47 -6.20
N GLU A 143 -20.70 8.35 -5.94
CA GLU A 143 -21.19 9.32 -6.94
C GLU A 143 -20.11 10.32 -7.34
N ASP A 144 -19.21 10.70 -6.42
CA ASP A 144 -18.05 11.55 -6.73
C ASP A 144 -17.05 10.84 -7.67
N ASP A 145 -16.88 9.53 -7.52
CA ASP A 145 -16.07 8.72 -8.46
C ASP A 145 -16.71 8.73 -9.85
N GLU A 146 -18.00 8.46 -9.95
CA GLU A 146 -18.75 8.38 -11.21
C GLU A 146 -18.74 9.69 -11.98
N ARG A 147 -19.01 10.80 -11.30
CA ARG A 147 -19.03 12.15 -11.91
C ARG A 147 -17.65 12.78 -12.05
N ARG A 148 -16.59 12.07 -11.68
CA ARG A 148 -15.20 12.54 -11.71
C ARG A 148 -15.02 13.86 -10.95
N ALA A 149 -15.54 13.91 -9.73
CA ALA A 149 -15.50 15.10 -8.90
C ALA A 149 -14.07 15.52 -8.59
N ARG A 150 -13.78 16.82 -8.68
CA ARG A 150 -12.49 17.41 -8.31
C ARG A 150 -12.46 17.69 -6.82
N VAL A 151 -12.32 16.61 -6.05
CA VAL A 151 -12.25 16.65 -4.59
C VAL A 151 -11.00 15.94 -4.11
N ALA A 152 -10.55 16.28 -2.90
CA ALA A 152 -9.37 15.66 -2.29
C ALA A 152 -9.55 15.47 -0.79
N VAL A 153 -8.89 14.45 -0.27
CA VAL A 153 -8.60 14.28 1.16
C VAL A 153 -7.11 14.51 1.33
N ILE A 154 -6.72 15.25 2.37
CA ILE A 154 -5.32 15.58 2.62
C ILE A 154 -4.82 15.01 3.94
N SER A 155 -3.51 14.78 4.03
CA SER A 155 -2.86 14.32 5.25
C SER A 155 -2.90 15.39 6.34
N TRP A 156 -2.74 14.96 7.59
CA TRP A 156 -2.57 15.87 8.73
C TRP A 156 -1.37 16.78 8.53
N ASP A 157 -0.25 16.23 8.11
CA ASP A 157 1.02 16.96 7.95
C ASP A 157 0.89 18.05 6.86
N LEU A 158 0.25 17.73 5.72
CA LEU A 158 -0.02 18.72 4.67
C LEU A 158 -0.97 19.81 5.15
N ASN A 159 -2.01 19.46 5.91
CA ASN A 159 -2.92 20.43 6.50
C ASN A 159 -2.21 21.38 7.49
N GLN A 160 -1.31 20.83 8.31
CA GLN A 160 -0.47 21.67 9.18
C GLN A 160 0.37 22.67 8.37
N HIS A 161 1.00 22.19 7.31
CA HIS A 161 1.88 23.02 6.48
C HIS A 161 1.13 24.12 5.72
N LEU A 162 -0.02 23.80 5.11
CA LEU A 162 -0.75 24.75 4.25
C LEU A 162 -1.74 25.63 5.00
N PHE A 163 -2.38 25.12 6.06
CA PHE A 163 -3.52 25.75 6.72
C PHE A 163 -3.32 25.93 8.23
N GLY A 164 -2.11 25.69 8.74
CA GLY A 164 -1.78 25.86 10.16
C GLY A 164 -2.55 24.95 11.10
N GLY A 165 -2.99 23.77 10.62
CA GLY A 165 -3.67 22.76 11.43
C GLY A 165 -5.13 23.08 11.78
N LYS A 166 -5.74 24.05 11.10
CA LYS A 166 -7.18 24.35 11.24
C LYS A 166 -7.99 23.46 10.33
N ASP A 167 -9.31 23.39 10.58
CA ASP A 167 -10.22 22.73 9.64
C ASP A 167 -10.16 23.41 8.25
N SER A 168 -9.69 22.68 7.26
CA SER A 168 -9.57 23.15 5.89
C SER A 168 -10.60 22.54 4.93
N VAL A 169 -11.61 21.82 5.44
CA VAL A 169 -12.70 21.29 4.62
C VAL A 169 -13.40 22.45 3.91
N GLY A 170 -13.62 22.30 2.60
CA GLY A 170 -14.18 23.34 1.73
C GLY A 170 -13.14 24.27 1.12
N GLN A 171 -11.91 24.32 1.62
CA GLN A 171 -10.82 25.09 1.01
C GLN A 171 -10.38 24.47 -0.32
N MET A 172 -9.76 25.29 -1.15
CA MET A 172 -9.29 24.87 -2.48
C MET A 172 -7.80 24.58 -2.47
N LEU A 173 -7.43 23.49 -3.12
CA LEU A 173 -6.08 23.18 -3.55
C LEU A 173 -5.97 23.42 -5.05
N ARG A 174 -4.78 23.74 -5.52
CA ARG A 174 -4.44 23.74 -6.93
C ARG A 174 -3.48 22.59 -7.21
N ILE A 175 -3.94 21.61 -7.96
CA ILE A 175 -3.13 20.49 -8.43
C ILE A 175 -2.85 20.74 -9.90
N ARG A 176 -1.59 21.05 -10.24
CA ARG A 176 -1.19 21.54 -11.57
C ARG A 176 -2.05 22.76 -11.96
N ASP A 177 -2.87 22.62 -12.99
CA ASP A 177 -3.73 23.68 -13.52
C ASP A 177 -5.20 23.56 -13.09
N SER A 178 -5.50 22.63 -12.20
CA SER A 178 -6.87 22.33 -11.77
C SER A 178 -7.10 22.70 -10.31
N GLU A 179 -8.24 23.31 -10.04
CA GLU A 179 -8.73 23.54 -8.69
C GLU A 179 -9.44 22.29 -8.17
N VAL A 180 -9.14 21.90 -6.94
CA VAL A 180 -9.65 20.71 -6.26
C VAL A 180 -10.09 21.10 -4.86
N ARG A 181 -11.31 20.75 -4.50
CA ARG A 181 -11.89 21.08 -3.19
C ARG A 181 -11.53 20.03 -2.14
N ILE A 182 -11.04 20.46 -0.98
CA ILE A 182 -10.80 19.59 0.17
C ILE A 182 -12.15 19.15 0.77
N VAL A 183 -12.38 17.85 0.88
CA VAL A 183 -13.59 17.26 1.50
C VAL A 183 -13.28 16.57 2.81
N GLY A 184 -12.02 16.25 3.08
CA GLY A 184 -11.59 15.62 4.31
C GLY A 184 -10.12 15.88 4.64
N VAL A 185 -9.82 15.82 5.92
CA VAL A 185 -8.47 15.89 6.47
C VAL A 185 -8.25 14.69 7.36
N LEU A 186 -7.17 13.95 7.14
CA LEU A 186 -6.82 12.78 7.93
C LEU A 186 -6.37 13.17 9.33
N LYS A 187 -6.60 12.30 10.31
CA LYS A 187 -5.80 12.28 11.54
C LYS A 187 -4.35 11.87 11.18
N PRO A 188 -3.38 12.07 12.09
CA PRO A 188 -2.07 11.43 11.90
C PRO A 188 -2.23 9.93 11.60
N TRP A 189 -1.85 9.53 10.39
CA TRP A 189 -2.04 8.18 9.89
C TRP A 189 -0.76 7.69 9.21
N ARG A 190 -0.15 6.66 9.76
CA ARG A 190 1.13 6.12 9.29
C ARG A 190 1.07 4.60 9.24
N PRO A 191 0.37 4.03 8.26
CA PRO A 191 0.41 2.58 8.04
C PRO A 191 1.84 2.15 7.71
N ALA A 192 2.31 1.11 8.38
CA ALA A 192 3.65 0.56 8.20
C ALA A 192 3.56 -0.99 8.23
N PRO A 193 3.79 -1.64 7.09
CA PRO A 193 4.07 -1.09 5.76
C PRO A 193 2.88 -0.35 5.13
N LEU A 194 3.11 0.33 4.01
CA LEU A 194 2.06 0.91 3.14
C LEU A 194 1.32 -0.21 2.39
N TYR A 195 0.66 -1.09 3.10
CA TYR A 195 0.10 -2.36 2.61
C TYR A 195 -0.81 -2.20 1.38
N TYR A 196 -1.52 -1.08 1.26
CA TYR A 196 -2.42 -0.80 0.14
C TYR A 196 -1.69 -0.39 -1.16
N ALA A 197 -0.40 -0.06 -1.08
CA ALA A 197 0.39 0.46 -2.20
C ALA A 197 1.65 -0.38 -2.46
N VAL A 198 1.71 -1.62 -1.95
CA VAL A 198 2.82 -2.54 -2.18
C VAL A 198 2.69 -3.15 -3.57
N ALA A 199 3.71 -3.00 -4.41
CA ALA A 199 3.87 -3.72 -5.68
C ALA A 199 5.36 -3.76 -6.07
N GLY A 200 5.78 -4.78 -6.79
CA GLY A 200 7.14 -4.91 -7.32
C GLY A 200 8.20 -5.31 -6.29
N GLY A 201 7.82 -5.56 -5.04
CA GLY A 201 8.76 -5.85 -3.96
C GLY A 201 9.62 -7.08 -4.19
N ARG A 202 9.09 -8.09 -4.88
CA ARG A 202 9.86 -9.29 -5.24
C ARG A 202 11.05 -9.02 -6.17
N PHE A 203 11.06 -7.87 -6.85
CA PHE A 203 12.13 -7.45 -7.75
C PHE A 203 13.13 -6.51 -7.08
N SER A 204 12.87 -6.08 -5.85
CA SER A 204 13.69 -5.10 -5.11
C SER A 204 14.95 -5.70 -4.48
N GLN A 205 15.21 -6.99 -4.65
CA GLN A 205 16.36 -7.70 -4.08
C GLN A 205 16.48 -7.58 -2.54
N GLY A 206 15.33 -7.44 -1.87
CA GLY A 206 15.24 -7.31 -0.41
C GLY A 206 15.25 -5.87 0.10
N ASP A 207 15.34 -4.86 -0.77
CA ASP A 207 15.10 -3.48 -0.38
C ASP A 207 13.60 -3.23 -0.22
N THR A 208 13.16 -3.04 1.00
CA THR A 208 11.75 -2.82 1.38
C THR A 208 11.50 -1.40 1.88
N ALA A 209 12.49 -0.51 1.81
CA ALA A 209 12.41 0.83 2.37
C ALA A 209 11.22 1.64 1.83
N ASP A 210 10.91 1.49 0.54
CA ASP A 210 9.78 2.18 -0.09
C ASP A 210 8.41 1.78 0.49
N PHE A 211 8.29 0.58 1.08
CA PHE A 211 7.03 0.16 1.70
C PHE A 211 6.82 0.74 3.09
N TYR A 212 7.85 1.31 3.70
CA TYR A 212 7.82 1.92 5.04
C TYR A 212 7.98 3.45 5.00
N ARG A 213 7.93 4.05 3.83
CA ARG A 213 7.93 5.51 3.67
C ARG A 213 6.66 6.15 4.26
N ALA A 214 6.65 7.47 4.35
CA ALA A 214 5.43 8.21 4.70
C ALA A 214 4.31 7.95 3.67
N PRO A 215 3.04 7.87 4.11
CA PRO A 215 1.90 7.76 3.21
C PRO A 215 1.78 9.01 2.33
N GLN A 216 0.92 8.93 1.32
CA GLN A 216 0.66 10.03 0.41
C GLN A 216 -0.06 11.18 1.14
N ASP A 217 0.33 12.41 0.79
CA ASP A 217 -0.22 13.61 1.42
C ASP A 217 -1.56 14.06 0.84
N VAL A 218 -1.85 13.64 -0.38
CA VAL A 218 -3.11 13.96 -1.08
C VAL A 218 -3.72 12.66 -1.61
N MET A 219 -5.02 12.51 -1.40
CA MET A 219 -5.82 11.44 -1.98
C MET A 219 -6.89 12.07 -2.87
N MET A 220 -7.12 11.51 -4.05
CA MET A 220 -8.03 12.05 -5.06
C MET A 220 -8.78 10.92 -5.78
N PRO A 221 -10.04 11.14 -6.25
CA PRO A 221 -10.73 10.15 -7.08
C PRO A 221 -9.92 9.78 -8.31
N LEU A 222 -9.74 8.47 -8.56
CA LEU A 222 -8.91 7.95 -9.64
C LEU A 222 -9.31 8.54 -10.99
N PHE A 223 -10.61 8.48 -11.32
CA PHE A 223 -11.10 8.91 -12.64
C PHE A 223 -10.97 10.42 -12.87
N SER A 224 -10.97 11.22 -11.80
CA SER A 224 -10.66 12.65 -11.86
C SER A 224 -9.14 12.89 -12.03
N SER A 225 -8.32 12.11 -11.35
CA SER A 225 -6.86 12.24 -11.40
C SER A 225 -6.27 11.94 -12.77
N LEU A 226 -6.94 11.10 -13.58
CA LEU A 226 -6.55 10.82 -14.97
C LEU A 226 -6.49 12.10 -15.82
N GLN A 227 -7.34 13.09 -15.53
CA GLN A 227 -7.36 14.38 -16.20
C GLN A 227 -6.47 15.40 -15.47
N VAL A 228 -6.64 15.52 -14.16
CA VAL A 228 -5.97 16.53 -13.33
C VAL A 228 -4.46 16.30 -13.28
N ASN A 229 -4.02 15.05 -13.23
CA ASN A 229 -2.61 14.67 -13.10
C ASN A 229 -2.11 13.80 -14.25
N ALA A 230 -2.68 13.91 -15.43
CA ALA A 230 -2.29 13.16 -16.61
C ALA A 230 -0.78 13.22 -16.86
N GLY A 231 -0.17 12.10 -17.21
CA GLY A 231 1.25 11.98 -17.51
C GLY A 231 2.19 11.83 -16.32
N ASN A 232 1.69 11.84 -15.08
CA ASN A 232 2.54 11.78 -13.89
C ASN A 232 2.47 10.44 -13.12
N PHE A 233 1.76 9.44 -13.64
CA PHE A 233 1.79 8.10 -13.05
C PHE A 233 3.17 7.48 -13.29
N GLN A 234 3.87 7.09 -12.22
CA GLN A 234 5.27 6.67 -12.28
C GLN A 234 5.47 5.17 -12.12
N GLN A 235 4.54 4.49 -11.45
CA GLN A 235 4.63 3.05 -11.21
C GLN A 235 3.83 2.31 -12.28
N PHE A 236 4.49 1.93 -13.37
CA PHE A 236 3.86 1.18 -14.46
C PHE A 236 4.88 0.31 -15.21
N THR A 237 4.36 -0.70 -15.88
CA THR A 237 5.13 -1.51 -16.85
C THR A 237 4.35 -1.56 -18.15
N CYS A 238 4.98 -1.24 -19.26
CA CYS A 238 4.36 -1.21 -20.59
C CYS A 238 5.03 -2.17 -21.55
N TRP A 239 4.23 -2.76 -22.45
CA TRP A 239 4.68 -3.48 -23.63
C TRP A 239 4.53 -2.57 -24.85
N GLY A 240 5.57 -1.82 -25.17
CA GLY A 240 5.56 -0.80 -26.20
C GLY A 240 5.33 0.60 -25.64
N LEU A 241 5.40 1.58 -26.54
CA LEU A 241 5.13 2.97 -26.18
C LEU A 241 3.63 3.22 -26.12
N PRO A 242 3.13 3.95 -25.11
CA PRO A 242 1.75 4.41 -25.11
C PRO A 242 1.44 5.24 -26.37
N GLU A 243 0.28 5.04 -26.97
CA GLU A 243 -0.15 5.82 -28.14
C GLU A 243 -0.17 7.31 -27.87
N GLN A 244 -0.53 7.69 -26.65
CA GLN A 244 -0.48 9.07 -26.16
C GLN A 244 0.38 9.11 -24.90
N PRO A 245 1.48 9.85 -24.89
CA PRO A 245 2.32 10.01 -23.71
C PRO A 245 1.52 10.44 -22.50
N GLY A 246 1.64 9.66 -21.39
CA GLY A 246 0.97 9.97 -20.14
C GLY A 246 -0.47 9.46 -20.01
N HIS A 247 -1.05 8.87 -21.04
CA HIS A 247 -2.38 8.27 -21.01
C HIS A 247 -2.28 6.74 -20.92
N LEU A 248 -2.13 6.23 -19.69
CA LEU A 248 -1.96 4.80 -19.42
C LEU A 248 -3.27 4.01 -19.58
N GLU A 249 -4.41 4.67 -19.55
CA GLU A 249 -5.73 4.09 -19.73
C GLU A 249 -5.98 3.50 -21.13
N ASN A 250 -5.28 4.01 -22.14
CA ASN A 250 -5.39 3.61 -23.54
C ASN A 250 -4.14 2.87 -24.03
N SER A 251 -3.36 2.27 -23.16
CA SER A 251 -2.07 1.69 -23.49
C SER A 251 -1.96 0.24 -23.01
N ASN A 252 -1.04 -0.53 -23.61
CA ASN A 252 -0.64 -1.85 -23.13
C ASN A 252 0.27 -1.70 -21.89
N CYS A 253 -0.27 -1.12 -20.83
CA CYS A 253 0.45 -0.90 -19.58
C CYS A 253 -0.33 -1.46 -18.40
N VAL A 254 0.38 -1.98 -17.41
CA VAL A 254 -0.16 -2.33 -16.10
C VAL A 254 0.34 -1.31 -15.09
N TRP A 255 -0.56 -0.75 -14.28
CA TRP A 255 -0.26 0.36 -13.38
C TRP A 255 -1.26 0.55 -12.24
N LEU A 256 -2.39 -0.18 -12.26
CA LEU A 256 -3.43 -0.12 -11.24
C LEU A 256 -3.32 -1.29 -10.29
N GLN A 257 -3.48 -1.01 -9.03
CA GLN A 257 -3.70 -2.00 -7.98
C GLN A 257 -5.18 -2.04 -7.65
N GLN A 258 -5.66 -3.20 -7.23
CA GLN A 258 -7.04 -3.37 -6.78
C GLN A 258 -7.10 -4.12 -5.46
N TRP A 259 -7.97 -3.64 -4.59
CA TRP A 259 -8.32 -4.30 -3.35
C TRP A 259 -9.81 -4.60 -3.31
N VAL A 260 -10.17 -5.75 -2.75
CA VAL A 260 -11.56 -6.15 -2.54
C VAL A 260 -11.77 -6.62 -1.11
N GLN A 261 -12.92 -6.28 -0.54
CA GLN A 261 -13.31 -6.75 0.78
C GLN A 261 -14.27 -7.94 0.63
N LEU A 262 -13.89 -9.07 1.24
CA LEU A 262 -14.64 -10.32 1.24
C LEU A 262 -14.68 -10.84 2.68
N ASP A 263 -15.85 -10.78 3.30
CA ASP A 263 -15.98 -11.01 4.74
C ASP A 263 -16.22 -12.48 5.11
N THR A 264 -16.59 -13.30 4.12
CA THR A 264 -16.89 -14.73 4.34
C THR A 264 -16.17 -15.64 3.34
N PRO A 265 -15.88 -16.89 3.69
CA PRO A 265 -15.33 -17.87 2.76
C PRO A 265 -16.19 -18.09 1.50
N ALA A 266 -17.51 -17.95 1.63
CA ALA A 266 -18.42 -18.05 0.50
C ALA A 266 -18.25 -16.91 -0.49
N GLN A 267 -18.00 -15.68 -0.01
CA GLN A 267 -17.68 -14.53 -0.86
C GLN A 267 -16.32 -14.71 -1.54
N VAL A 268 -15.31 -15.21 -0.82
CA VAL A 268 -14.01 -15.53 -1.41
C VAL A 268 -14.16 -16.52 -2.56
N SER A 269 -14.84 -17.65 -2.34
CA SER A 269 -15.07 -18.65 -3.39
C SER A 269 -15.92 -18.11 -4.55
N ALA A 270 -16.87 -17.21 -4.28
CA ALA A 270 -17.65 -16.56 -5.33
C ALA A 270 -16.79 -15.62 -6.18
N TYR A 271 -15.92 -14.84 -5.54
CA TYR A 271 -14.99 -13.95 -6.24
C TYR A 271 -13.95 -14.72 -7.06
N GLU A 272 -13.41 -15.82 -6.54
CA GLU A 272 -12.50 -16.70 -7.28
C GLU A 272 -13.15 -17.25 -8.56
N ARG A 273 -14.39 -17.75 -8.46
CA ARG A 273 -15.13 -18.21 -9.65
C ARG A 273 -15.39 -17.09 -10.66
N PHE A 274 -15.75 -15.91 -10.18
CA PHE A 274 -15.91 -14.73 -11.03
C PHE A 274 -14.60 -14.38 -11.74
N LEU A 275 -13.48 -14.34 -11.02
CA LEU A 275 -12.15 -14.03 -11.57
C LEU A 275 -11.76 -15.06 -12.65
N GLN A 276 -11.98 -16.35 -12.40
CA GLN A 276 -11.70 -17.40 -13.39
C GLN A 276 -12.59 -17.25 -14.65
N GLY A 277 -13.88 -16.96 -14.46
CA GLY A 277 -14.78 -16.70 -15.59
C GLY A 277 -14.36 -15.49 -16.41
N TYR A 278 -13.96 -14.41 -15.72
CA TYR A 278 -13.43 -13.19 -16.34
C TYR A 278 -12.20 -13.48 -17.22
N VAL A 279 -11.17 -14.14 -16.67
CA VAL A 279 -9.94 -14.37 -17.44
C VAL A 279 -10.15 -15.32 -18.61
N GLN A 280 -11.04 -16.31 -18.50
CA GLN A 280 -11.42 -17.17 -19.61
C GLN A 280 -12.12 -16.39 -20.73
N GLN A 281 -13.03 -15.49 -20.39
CA GLN A 281 -13.67 -14.61 -21.37
C GLN A 281 -12.65 -13.70 -22.05
N GLN A 282 -11.75 -13.08 -21.27
CA GLN A 282 -10.70 -12.22 -21.82
C GLN A 282 -9.69 -13.01 -22.70
N GLN A 283 -9.43 -14.27 -22.39
CA GLN A 283 -8.64 -15.15 -23.23
C GLN A 283 -9.31 -15.38 -24.59
N GLN A 284 -10.61 -15.64 -24.60
CA GLN A 284 -11.37 -15.79 -25.85
C GLN A 284 -11.34 -14.52 -26.71
N LEU A 285 -11.39 -13.36 -26.07
CA LEU A 285 -11.24 -12.04 -26.72
C LEU A 285 -9.79 -11.72 -27.14
N GLY A 286 -8.83 -12.57 -26.76
CA GLY A 286 -7.43 -12.41 -27.11
C GLY A 286 -6.65 -11.39 -26.26
N ARG A 287 -7.23 -10.91 -25.15
CA ARG A 287 -6.60 -9.94 -24.27
C ARG A 287 -5.69 -10.55 -23.21
N ILE A 288 -5.99 -11.74 -22.74
CA ILE A 288 -5.20 -12.49 -21.77
C ILE A 288 -4.63 -13.73 -22.43
N SER A 289 -3.33 -13.96 -22.25
CA SER A 289 -2.63 -15.12 -22.80
C SER A 289 -2.48 -16.29 -21.82
N GLN A 290 -2.39 -16.00 -20.53
CA GLN A 290 -2.14 -16.97 -19.45
C GLN A 290 -3.23 -16.86 -18.34
N PRO A 291 -4.48 -17.33 -18.59
CA PRO A 291 -5.57 -17.23 -17.62
C PRO A 291 -5.31 -18.04 -16.34
N GLU A 292 -4.44 -19.06 -16.41
CA GLU A 292 -4.03 -19.90 -15.27
C GLU A 292 -3.23 -19.11 -14.21
N LEU A 293 -2.70 -17.96 -14.54
CA LEU A 293 -1.98 -17.11 -13.60
C LEU A 293 -2.92 -16.23 -12.75
N ALA A 294 -4.22 -16.20 -13.06
CA ALA A 294 -5.17 -15.44 -12.25
C ALA A 294 -5.17 -15.93 -10.80
N ARG A 295 -5.04 -15.01 -9.86
CA ARG A 295 -4.91 -15.32 -8.43
C ARG A 295 -5.69 -14.30 -7.60
N LEU A 296 -6.28 -14.79 -6.51
CA LEU A 296 -6.84 -13.96 -5.46
C LEU A 296 -6.01 -14.20 -4.19
N SER A 297 -5.20 -13.22 -3.81
CA SER A 297 -4.31 -13.32 -2.65
C SER A 297 -4.91 -12.56 -1.46
N SER A 298 -4.87 -13.13 -0.26
CA SER A 298 -5.16 -12.35 0.95
C SER A 298 -4.10 -11.26 1.15
N LEU A 299 -4.39 -10.24 1.97
CA LEU A 299 -3.43 -9.18 2.28
C LEU A 299 -2.08 -9.76 2.73
N MET A 300 -2.09 -10.72 3.64
CA MET A 300 -0.83 -11.31 4.13
C MET A 300 -0.09 -12.11 3.05
N GLN A 301 -0.81 -12.86 2.20
CA GLN A 301 -0.21 -13.54 1.05
C GLN A 301 0.38 -12.54 0.04
N TRP A 302 -0.27 -11.40 -0.17
CA TRP A 302 0.21 -10.34 -1.04
C TRP A 302 1.49 -9.69 -0.51
N LEU A 303 1.54 -9.38 0.79
CA LEU A 303 2.75 -8.86 1.43
C LEU A 303 3.89 -9.87 1.38
N ASP A 304 3.58 -11.15 1.56
CA ASP A 304 4.56 -12.24 1.42
C ASP A 304 5.09 -12.37 0.00
N PHE A 305 4.22 -12.38 -0.96
CA PHE A 305 4.57 -12.44 -2.38
C PHE A 305 5.52 -11.31 -2.79
N ASN A 306 5.33 -10.12 -2.24
CA ASN A 306 6.18 -8.96 -2.47
C ASN A 306 7.42 -8.90 -1.56
N GLY A 307 7.63 -9.87 -0.69
CA GLY A 307 8.81 -9.92 0.19
C GLY A 307 8.91 -8.73 1.16
N VAL A 308 7.77 -8.17 1.57
CA VAL A 308 7.71 -7.03 2.50
C VAL A 308 8.41 -7.34 3.82
N VAL A 309 8.26 -8.58 4.31
CA VAL A 309 9.06 -9.12 5.40
C VAL A 309 10.15 -10.02 4.79
N PRO A 310 11.42 -9.72 4.98
CA PRO A 310 12.51 -10.53 4.45
C PRO A 310 12.38 -12.01 4.86
N ARG A 311 12.63 -12.93 3.94
CA ARG A 311 12.50 -14.38 4.18
C ARG A 311 13.37 -14.87 5.33
N ASP A 312 14.55 -14.27 5.47
CA ASP A 312 15.51 -14.62 6.53
C ASP A 312 14.99 -14.28 7.93
N VAL A 313 14.19 -13.24 8.05
CA VAL A 313 13.53 -12.83 9.29
C VAL A 313 12.43 -13.84 9.68
N ARG A 314 11.76 -14.41 8.68
CA ARG A 314 10.63 -15.35 8.87
C ARG A 314 11.06 -16.74 9.32
N LEU A 315 12.19 -17.25 8.83
CA LEU A 315 12.73 -18.58 9.17
C LEU A 315 13.22 -18.68 10.62
N GLN A 316 13.43 -17.55 11.30
CA GLN A 316 13.85 -17.50 12.70
C GLN A 316 12.69 -17.43 13.70
N ALA A 317 11.45 -17.32 13.25
CA ALA A 317 10.26 -17.19 14.09
C ALA A 317 9.50 -18.51 14.34
N TRP A 318 10.11 -19.67 13.96
CA TRP A 318 9.58 -21.04 14.21
C TRP A 318 10.44 -21.79 15.21
#